data_e0022f1fd3705f19a452d800f7d0a3de
#
_entry.id   e0022f1fd3705f19a452d800f7d0a3de
#
_cell.length_a   1.000
_cell.length_b   1.000
_cell.length_c   1.000
_cell.angle_alpha   90.00
_cell.angle_beta   90.00
_cell.angle_gamma   90.00
#
_symmetry.space_group_name_H-M   'P 1'
#
loop_
_entity.id
_entity.type
_entity.pdbx_description
1 polymer ?
#
loop_
_entity_poly.entity_id
_entity_poly.type
_entity_poly.pdbx_seq_one_letter_code
_entity_poly.pdbx_strand_id
1 'polypeptide(L)'
;MLRILLVDDEPLVLFGLQGMLEWEKLGYTVCGTARNGKLALELIEREKPDIVIADVKMPVMDGLTLARTCRERSALPAFIMLTSFEEFDYIKQAMGAGVVDYLVKLDLTPENLQTALAKAAEKVKKERAL
;
A
#
# COMPACT_ATOMS: atom_id res chain seq x y z
N MET A 1 -3.46 7.49 -15.18
CA MET A 1 -2.52 7.30 -14.05
C MET A 1 -3.07 6.34 -13.03
N LEU A 2 -2.22 5.53 -12.45
CA LEU A 2 -2.64 4.68 -11.32
C LEU A 2 -2.76 5.50 -10.05
N ARG A 3 -3.80 5.24 -9.30
CA ARG A 3 -4.13 5.98 -8.08
C ARG A 3 -3.59 5.25 -6.87
N ILE A 4 -2.84 5.96 -6.04
CA ILE A 4 -2.13 5.40 -4.88
C ILE A 4 -2.70 5.98 -3.59
N LEU A 5 -3.02 5.13 -2.64
CA LEU A 5 -3.39 5.52 -1.29
C LEU A 5 -2.24 5.19 -0.34
N LEU A 6 -1.85 6.15 0.50
CA LEU A 6 -0.81 5.97 1.50
C LEU A 6 -1.44 5.86 2.88
N VAL A 7 -1.09 4.82 3.63
CA VAL A 7 -1.69 4.54 4.95
C VAL A 7 -0.60 4.27 5.97
N ASP A 8 -0.50 5.12 6.99
CA ASP A 8 0.44 4.96 8.10
C ASP A 8 -0.04 5.83 9.26
N ASP A 9 0.09 5.35 10.49
CA ASP A 9 -0.30 6.13 11.67
C ASP A 9 0.73 7.21 12.04
N GLU A 10 1.92 7.18 11.43
CA GLU A 10 2.96 8.17 11.63
C GLU A 10 2.90 9.24 10.53
N PRO A 11 2.49 10.48 10.85
CA PRO A 11 2.42 11.55 9.85
C PRO A 11 3.72 11.81 9.11
N LEU A 12 4.86 11.64 9.79
CA LEU A 12 6.17 11.86 9.16
C LEU A 12 6.46 10.82 8.09
N VAL A 13 5.97 9.59 8.24
CA VAL A 13 6.11 8.57 7.22
C VAL A 13 5.31 8.94 5.97
N LEU A 14 4.06 9.38 6.17
CA LEU A 14 3.21 9.83 5.07
C LEU A 14 3.84 11.00 4.32
N PHE A 15 4.36 11.96 5.05
CA PHE A 15 5.04 13.12 4.48
C PHE A 15 6.29 12.69 3.69
N GLY A 16 7.10 11.79 4.29
CA GLY A 16 8.31 11.29 3.65
C GLY A 16 8.04 10.53 2.36
N LEU A 17 7.01 9.69 2.35
CA LEU A 17 6.61 8.95 1.15
C LEU A 17 6.19 9.89 0.02
N GLN A 18 5.40 10.91 0.34
CA GLN A 18 4.95 11.87 -0.67
C GLN A 18 6.12 12.64 -1.29
N GLY A 19 7.15 12.93 -0.51
CA GLY A 19 8.33 13.64 -0.99
C GLY A 19 9.40 12.76 -1.64
N MET A 20 9.26 11.43 -1.55
CA MET A 20 10.30 10.52 -1.99
C MET A 20 10.39 10.35 -3.51
N LEU A 21 9.25 10.47 -4.19
CA LEU A 21 9.16 10.30 -5.65
C LEU A 21 8.45 11.49 -6.29
N GLU A 22 8.74 11.70 -7.56
CA GLU A 22 7.94 12.55 -8.43
C GLU A 22 6.82 11.68 -9.02
N TRP A 23 5.81 11.40 -8.20
CA TRP A 23 4.77 10.41 -8.48
C TRP A 23 4.12 10.57 -9.86
N GLU A 24 3.71 11.79 -10.20
CA GLU A 24 3.02 12.01 -11.47
C GLU A 24 3.89 11.76 -12.69
N LYS A 25 5.17 12.10 -12.61
CA LYS A 25 6.11 11.80 -13.70
C LYS A 25 6.30 10.31 -13.91
N LEU A 26 6.08 9.51 -12.86
CA LEU A 26 6.20 8.07 -12.93
C LEU A 26 4.88 7.37 -13.32
N GLY A 27 3.82 8.14 -13.51
CA GLY A 27 2.52 7.59 -13.89
C GLY A 27 1.58 7.30 -12.72
N TYR A 28 1.86 7.85 -11.54
CA TYR A 28 1.07 7.63 -10.33
C TYR A 28 0.49 8.94 -9.79
N THR A 29 -0.70 8.86 -9.20
CA THR A 29 -1.30 9.96 -8.48
C THR A 29 -1.59 9.52 -7.05
N VAL A 30 -1.07 10.25 -6.07
CA VAL A 30 -1.41 10.01 -4.67
C VAL A 30 -2.81 10.59 -4.44
N CYS A 31 -3.80 9.73 -4.31
CA CYS A 31 -5.20 10.17 -4.22
C CYS A 31 -5.67 10.41 -2.79
N GLY A 32 -4.85 10.11 -1.80
CA GLY A 32 -5.19 10.37 -0.41
C GLY A 32 -4.22 9.73 0.56
N THR A 33 -4.41 10.05 1.84
CA THR A 33 -3.66 9.47 2.94
C THR A 33 -4.63 9.11 4.06
N ALA A 34 -4.30 8.07 4.82
CA ALA A 34 -5.09 7.66 5.98
C ALA A 34 -4.15 7.26 7.11
N ARG A 35 -4.59 7.44 8.35
CA ARG A 35 -3.77 7.19 9.54
C ARG A 35 -4.13 5.90 10.29
N ASN A 36 -5.09 5.16 9.80
CA ASN A 36 -5.42 3.82 10.29
C ASN A 36 -6.20 3.05 9.22
N GLY A 37 -6.38 1.76 9.46
CA GLY A 37 -7.04 0.89 8.49
C GLY A 37 -8.52 1.18 8.28
N LYS A 38 -9.21 1.66 9.31
CA LYS A 38 -10.63 1.99 9.19
C LYS A 38 -10.84 3.18 8.26
N LEU A 39 -10.07 4.25 8.46
CA LEU A 39 -10.11 5.42 7.57
C LEU A 39 -9.66 5.06 6.16
N ALA A 40 -8.66 4.20 6.04
CA ALA A 40 -8.20 3.72 4.75
C ALA A 40 -9.32 2.97 4.02
N LEU A 41 -10.07 2.12 4.70
CA LEU A 41 -11.16 1.38 4.09
C LEU A 41 -12.24 2.32 3.54
N GLU A 42 -12.58 3.37 4.28
CA GLU A 42 -13.52 4.40 3.82
C GLU A 42 -13.01 5.09 2.56
N LEU A 43 -11.71 5.45 2.53
CA LEU A 43 -11.10 6.07 1.36
C LEU A 43 -11.02 5.12 0.16
N ILE A 44 -10.75 3.85 0.40
CA ILE A 44 -10.71 2.84 -0.65
C ILE A 44 -12.07 2.75 -1.35
N GLU A 45 -13.14 2.76 -0.58
CA GLU A 45 -14.50 2.73 -1.13
C GLU A 45 -14.85 3.99 -1.92
N ARG A 46 -14.39 5.14 -1.45
CA ARG A 46 -14.71 6.42 -2.08
C ARG A 46 -13.79 6.77 -3.24
N GLU A 47 -12.48 6.62 -3.05
CA GLU A 47 -11.47 7.05 -4.03
C GLU A 47 -11.07 5.95 -5.01
N LYS A 48 -11.36 4.71 -4.69
CA LYS A 48 -11.06 3.54 -5.52
C LYS A 48 -9.60 3.53 -6.02
N PRO A 49 -8.62 3.53 -5.09
CA PRO A 49 -7.22 3.46 -5.49
C PRO A 49 -6.90 2.15 -6.17
N ASP A 50 -5.86 2.17 -6.99
CA ASP A 50 -5.35 0.98 -7.66
C ASP A 50 -4.35 0.24 -6.79
N ILE A 51 -3.57 0.98 -6.03
CA ILE A 51 -2.51 0.48 -5.17
C ILE A 51 -2.61 1.16 -3.80
N VAL A 52 -2.44 0.38 -2.74
CA VAL A 52 -2.39 0.88 -1.37
C VAL A 52 -1.04 0.54 -0.78
N ILE A 53 -0.34 1.53 -0.24
CA ILE A 53 0.88 1.34 0.53
C ILE A 53 0.48 1.55 1.99
N ALA A 54 0.54 0.49 2.80
CA ALA A 54 0.04 0.51 4.17
C ALA A 54 1.03 -0.05 5.16
N ASP A 55 1.13 0.62 6.32
CA ASP A 55 1.85 0.09 7.46
C ASP A 55 1.13 -1.15 7.99
N VAL A 56 1.88 -2.15 8.40
CA VAL A 56 1.33 -3.37 9.01
C VAL A 56 0.69 -3.06 10.35
N LYS A 57 1.40 -2.33 11.21
CA LYS A 57 0.92 -2.02 12.55
C LYS A 57 0.30 -0.64 12.63
N MET A 58 -1.00 -0.61 12.83
CA MET A 58 -1.74 0.63 13.03
C MET A 58 -2.83 0.41 14.07
N PRO A 59 -3.22 1.47 14.80
CA PRO A 59 -4.36 1.35 15.72
C PRO A 59 -5.67 1.17 14.94
N VAL A 60 -6.70 0.71 15.63
CA VAL A 60 -8.06 0.50 15.15
C VAL A 60 -8.16 -0.68 14.20
N MET A 61 -7.45 -0.66 13.09
CA MET A 61 -7.39 -1.75 12.13
C MET A 61 -5.99 -1.76 11.52
N ASP A 62 -5.27 -2.89 11.64
CA ASP A 62 -3.93 -3.02 11.06
C ASP A 62 -3.96 -3.21 9.54
N GLY A 63 -2.77 -3.10 8.92
CA GLY A 63 -2.65 -3.17 7.47
C GLY A 63 -3.01 -4.54 6.89
N LEU A 64 -2.74 -5.62 7.63
CA LEU A 64 -3.06 -6.97 7.15
C LEU A 64 -4.56 -7.23 7.18
N THR A 65 -5.24 -6.79 8.24
CA THR A 65 -6.69 -6.88 8.33
C THR A 65 -7.34 -6.06 7.21
N LEU A 66 -6.80 -4.88 6.94
CA LEU A 66 -7.26 -4.05 5.84
C LEU A 66 -7.13 -4.79 4.50
N ALA A 67 -5.97 -5.37 4.22
CA ALA A 67 -5.72 -6.10 2.99
C ALA A 67 -6.66 -7.30 2.84
N ARG A 68 -6.86 -8.07 3.90
CA ARG A 68 -7.77 -9.21 3.89
C ARG A 68 -9.21 -8.78 3.64
N THR A 69 -9.65 -7.71 4.30
CA THR A 69 -10.99 -7.17 4.12
C THR A 69 -11.23 -6.75 2.67
N CYS A 70 -10.27 -6.09 2.07
CA CYS A 70 -10.37 -5.70 0.67
C CYS A 70 -10.35 -6.92 -0.25
N ARG A 71 -9.51 -7.91 0.04
CA ARG A 71 -9.39 -9.12 -0.78
C ARG A 71 -10.68 -9.94 -0.83
N GLU A 72 -11.43 -9.96 0.25
CA GLU A 72 -12.73 -10.63 0.30
C GLU A 72 -13.73 -10.01 -0.68
N ARG A 73 -13.56 -8.75 -1.01
CA ARG A 73 -14.46 -8.00 -1.89
C ARG A 73 -14.00 -7.99 -3.35
N SER A 74 -12.68 -7.93 -3.57
CA SER A 74 -12.12 -7.78 -4.92
C SER A 74 -10.65 -8.13 -4.93
N ALA A 75 -10.12 -8.42 -6.12
CA ALA A 75 -8.69 -8.65 -6.33
C ALA A 75 -7.88 -7.35 -6.24
N LEU A 76 -8.53 -6.21 -6.33
CA LEU A 76 -7.90 -4.89 -6.24
C LEU A 76 -8.51 -4.11 -5.06
N PRO A 77 -7.79 -3.16 -4.45
CA PRO A 77 -6.47 -2.66 -4.85
C PRO A 77 -5.34 -3.66 -4.53
N ALA A 78 -4.21 -3.48 -5.20
CA ALA A 78 -2.99 -4.22 -4.86
C ALA A 78 -2.35 -3.57 -3.64
N PHE A 79 -1.82 -4.37 -2.73
CA PHE A 79 -1.23 -3.88 -1.48
C PHE A 79 0.28 -4.05 -1.46
N ILE A 80 0.97 -2.99 -1.02
CA ILE A 80 2.38 -3.00 -0.63
C ILE A 80 2.39 -2.73 0.87
N MET A 81 3.04 -3.59 1.66
CA MET A 81 3.12 -3.41 3.11
C MET A 81 4.42 -2.74 3.52
N LEU A 82 4.32 -1.80 4.44
CA LEU A 82 5.47 -1.21 5.14
C LEU A 82 5.62 -1.94 6.47
N THR A 83 6.84 -2.34 6.80
CA THR A 83 7.08 -3.17 7.98
C THR A 83 8.36 -2.76 8.69
N SER A 84 8.48 -3.17 9.96
CA SER A 84 9.76 -3.20 10.67
C SER A 84 10.45 -4.53 10.40
N PHE A 85 11.74 -4.61 10.70
CA PHE A 85 12.48 -5.88 10.60
C PHE A 85 11.88 -6.97 11.49
N GLU A 86 11.33 -6.59 12.64
CA GLU A 86 10.76 -7.52 13.61
C GLU A 86 9.47 -8.18 13.12
N GLU A 87 8.78 -7.54 12.18
CA GLU A 87 7.49 -8.00 11.68
C GLU A 87 7.60 -8.80 10.39
N PHE A 88 8.81 -8.94 9.87
CA PHE A 88 9.07 -9.56 8.58
C PHE A 88 8.43 -10.95 8.45
N ASP A 89 8.60 -11.81 9.45
CA ASP A 89 8.06 -13.17 9.41
C ASP A 89 6.53 -13.18 9.40
N TYR A 90 5.93 -12.28 10.17
CA TYR A 90 4.48 -12.13 10.23
C TYR A 90 3.90 -11.75 8.87
N ILE A 91 4.55 -10.84 8.18
CA ILE A 91 4.12 -10.37 6.87
C ILE A 91 4.27 -11.44 5.80
N LYS A 92 5.35 -12.18 5.86
CA LYS A 92 5.62 -13.26 4.91
C LYS A 92 4.49 -14.30 4.90
N GLN A 93 3.92 -14.57 6.07
CA GLN A 93 2.78 -15.47 6.20
C GLN A 93 1.50 -14.88 5.63
N ALA A 94 1.40 -13.55 5.58
CA ALA A 94 0.19 -12.85 5.17
C ALA A 94 0.19 -12.44 3.69
N MET A 95 1.26 -12.71 2.94
CA MET A 95 1.38 -12.30 1.54
C MET A 95 0.30 -12.88 0.62
N GLY A 96 -0.40 -13.92 1.05
CA GLY A 96 -1.54 -14.45 0.31
C GLY A 96 -2.78 -13.55 0.30
N ALA A 97 -2.81 -12.46 1.07
CA ALA A 97 -3.97 -11.59 1.22
C ALA A 97 -4.01 -10.44 0.19
N GLY A 98 -3.43 -10.62 -0.99
CA GLY A 98 -3.38 -9.57 -2.00
C GLY A 98 -2.19 -8.63 -1.83
N VAL A 99 -1.25 -8.98 -0.98
CA VAL A 99 -0.01 -8.22 -0.77
C VAL A 99 0.98 -8.62 -1.86
N VAL A 100 1.42 -7.67 -2.66
CA VAL A 100 2.34 -7.95 -3.78
C VAL A 100 3.80 -7.81 -3.39
N ASP A 101 4.08 -6.99 -2.39
CA ASP A 101 5.44 -6.78 -1.90
C ASP A 101 5.40 -6.16 -0.51
N TYR A 102 6.54 -6.16 0.15
CA TYR A 102 6.70 -5.49 1.43
C TYR A 102 8.01 -4.70 1.41
N LEU A 103 8.07 -3.63 2.20
CA LEU A 103 9.24 -2.78 2.30
C LEU A 103 9.51 -2.51 3.78
N VAL A 104 10.78 -2.61 4.18
CA VAL A 104 11.18 -2.27 5.54
C VAL A 104 11.30 -0.76 5.64
N LYS A 105 10.57 -0.13 6.56
CA LYS A 105 10.50 1.32 6.70
C LYS A 105 11.87 1.99 6.78
N LEU A 106 12.79 1.43 7.55
CA LEU A 106 14.13 2.02 7.72
C LEU A 106 15.00 1.89 6.48
N ASP A 107 14.65 1.00 5.57
CA ASP A 107 15.41 0.76 4.34
C ASP A 107 14.76 1.37 3.10
N LEU A 108 13.70 2.18 3.27
CA LEU A 108 13.01 2.80 2.14
C LEU A 108 13.96 3.69 1.35
N THR A 109 13.99 3.46 0.04
CA THR A 109 14.70 4.30 -0.93
C THR A 109 13.77 4.55 -2.11
N PRO A 110 14.01 5.60 -2.90
CA PRO A 110 13.25 5.81 -4.14
C PRO A 110 13.28 4.58 -5.05
N GLU A 111 14.41 3.89 -5.12
CA GLU A 111 14.60 2.74 -5.99
C GLU A 111 13.76 1.54 -5.55
N ASN A 112 13.80 1.17 -4.26
CA ASN A 112 13.04 0.00 -3.81
C ASN A 112 11.53 0.30 -3.77
N LEU A 113 11.15 1.53 -3.51
CA LEU A 113 9.75 1.93 -3.59
C LEU A 113 9.23 1.82 -5.02
N GLN A 114 10.00 2.28 -6.01
CA GLN A 114 9.62 2.16 -7.42
C GLN A 114 9.53 0.71 -7.87
N THR A 115 10.44 -0.14 -7.41
CA THR A 115 10.41 -1.57 -7.73
C THR A 115 9.13 -2.23 -7.22
N ALA A 116 8.74 -1.92 -5.98
CA ALA A 116 7.49 -2.43 -5.41
C ALA A 116 6.27 -1.90 -6.17
N LEU A 117 6.27 -0.62 -6.52
CA LEU A 117 5.18 -0.02 -7.31
C LEU A 117 5.05 -0.68 -8.69
N ALA A 118 6.16 -1.00 -9.33
CA ALA A 118 6.14 -1.67 -10.63
C ALA A 118 5.49 -3.06 -10.53
N LYS A 119 5.79 -3.81 -9.47
CA LYS A 119 5.15 -5.10 -9.22
C LYS A 119 3.65 -4.95 -9.01
N ALA A 120 3.25 -3.95 -8.23
CA ALA A 120 1.84 -3.69 -7.97
C ALA A 120 1.12 -3.25 -9.25
N ALA A 121 1.77 -2.42 -10.07
CA ALA A 121 1.21 -1.98 -11.35
C ALA A 121 0.99 -3.15 -12.30
N GLU A 122 1.90 -4.12 -12.33
CA GLU A 122 1.72 -5.33 -13.13
C GLU A 122 0.50 -6.13 -12.69
N LYS A 123 0.31 -6.27 -11.38
CA LYS A 123 -0.88 -6.94 -10.86
C LYS A 123 -2.16 -6.22 -11.27
N VAL A 124 -2.17 -4.89 -11.17
CA VAL A 124 -3.33 -4.08 -11.57
C VAL A 124 -3.66 -4.31 -13.05
N LYS A 125 -2.65 -4.31 -13.92
CA LYS A 125 -2.83 -4.55 -15.35
C LYS A 125 -3.43 -5.92 -15.62
N LYS A 126 -2.91 -6.96 -14.98
CA LYS A 126 -3.41 -8.33 -15.14
C LYS A 126 -4.85 -8.46 -14.71
N GLU A 127 -5.21 -7.90 -13.56
CA GLU A 127 -6.58 -7.97 -13.06
C GLU A 127 -7.55 -7.22 -13.95
N ARG A 128 -7.14 -6.12 -14.55
CA ARG A 128 -7.98 -5.33 -15.46
C ARG A 128 -8.08 -5.92 -16.85
N ALA A 129 -7.13 -6.72 -17.27
CA ALA A 129 -7.16 -7.40 -18.55
C ALA A 129 -8.16 -8.57 -18.58
N LEU A 130 -8.59 -9.02 -17.42
CA LEU A 130 -9.60 -10.06 -17.30
C LEU A 130 -11.01 -9.48 -17.43
#